data_7650f6552610a84ee349ffd9632efa3c
#
_entry.id   7650f6552610a84ee349ffd9632efa3c
#
_cell.length_a   1.000
_cell.length_b   1.000
_cell.length_c   1.000
_cell.angle_alpha   90.00
_cell.angle_beta   90.00
_cell.angle_gamma   90.00
#
_symmetry.space_group_name_H-M   'P 1'
#
loop_
_entity.id
_entity.type
_entity.pdbx_description
1 polymer ?
#
loop_
_entity_poly.entity_id
_entity_poly.type
_entity_poly.pdbx_seq_one_letter_code
_entity_poly.pdbx_strand_id
1 'polypeptide(L)'
;MVKTEREYREDIVAVGRLMFQKDWVAANDGNITIRLDTERILATPTGVCKGMMSPDDLIIVDRKGNKISGRAEGTSEIAMHLTVYEMRPDIKAVVHAHPPVATGFATAGKALNLALLPEVVIGLGCVPLADYGLPGTPALTEPMLPLIPRYDALLMANHGAVCYGEDVFKAYFRMETMEHFARIQLVAELLGGPKVLPRQEVDKLLDSRSRYGVKARSSGEPGCPVAAGEAGAAEVGGKGAAAVGGKGAAAVGALEDRFYVTRAEFIALVDEALKARAMA
;
A
#
# COMPACT_ATOMS: atom_id res chain seq x y z
N MET A 1 -11.12 -1.08 27.01
CA MET A 1 -12.54 -0.78 26.82
C MET A 1 -12.86 -0.95 25.34
N VAL A 2 -14.01 -1.52 25.01
CA VAL A 2 -14.49 -1.58 23.62
C VAL A 2 -15.04 -0.20 23.27
N LYS A 3 -14.59 0.39 22.16
CA LYS A 3 -15.09 1.69 21.69
C LYS A 3 -16.56 1.60 21.27
N THR A 4 -17.29 2.69 21.42
CA THR A 4 -18.63 2.85 20.87
C THR A 4 -18.60 3.00 19.35
N GLU A 5 -19.71 2.77 18.66
CA GLU A 5 -19.81 2.99 17.21
C GLU A 5 -19.49 4.46 16.87
N ARG A 6 -19.88 5.43 17.69
CA ARG A 6 -19.59 6.86 17.50
C ARG A 6 -18.09 7.12 17.51
N GLU A 7 -17.36 6.56 18.46
CA GLU A 7 -15.90 6.69 18.53
C GLU A 7 -15.22 6.06 17.30
N TYR A 8 -15.69 4.92 16.80
CA TYR A 8 -15.17 4.33 15.57
C TYR A 8 -15.43 5.21 14.33
N ARG A 9 -16.59 5.89 14.28
CA ARG A 9 -16.89 6.84 13.21
C ARG A 9 -15.94 8.04 13.25
N GLU A 10 -15.66 8.56 14.41
CA GLU A 10 -14.70 9.64 14.65
C GLU A 10 -13.27 9.23 14.27
N ASP A 11 -12.85 8.00 14.59
CA ASP A 11 -11.56 7.46 14.20
C ASP A 11 -11.40 7.40 12.67
N ILE A 12 -12.41 6.91 11.93
CA ILE A 12 -12.38 6.87 10.46
C ILE A 12 -12.26 8.28 9.89
N VAL A 13 -13.03 9.24 10.41
CA VAL A 13 -12.96 10.64 9.96
C VAL A 13 -11.59 11.25 10.22
N ALA A 14 -11.00 10.97 11.39
CA ALA A 14 -9.66 11.45 11.73
C ALA A 14 -8.60 10.88 10.76
N VAL A 15 -8.64 9.56 10.50
CA VAL A 15 -7.72 8.90 9.54
C VAL A 15 -7.95 9.43 8.12
N GLY A 16 -9.20 9.61 7.70
CA GLY A 16 -9.51 10.19 6.37
C GLY A 16 -8.92 11.57 6.18
N ARG A 17 -8.99 12.44 7.21
CA ARG A 17 -8.36 13.78 7.20
C ARG A 17 -6.84 13.69 7.11
N LEU A 18 -6.21 12.79 7.88
CA LEU A 18 -4.76 12.58 7.82
C LEU A 18 -4.31 12.12 6.43
N MET A 19 -5.04 11.18 5.80
CA MET A 19 -4.75 10.72 4.44
C MET A 19 -4.88 11.85 3.42
N PHE A 20 -5.92 12.68 3.53
CA PHE A 20 -6.14 13.83 2.66
C PHE A 20 -5.03 14.89 2.83
N GLN A 21 -4.63 15.21 4.06
CA GLN A 21 -3.56 16.18 4.35
C GLN A 21 -2.18 15.73 3.84
N LYS A 22 -1.99 14.43 3.63
CA LYS A 22 -0.75 13.85 3.10
C LYS A 22 -0.78 13.62 1.59
N ASP A 23 -1.84 14.06 0.92
CA ASP A 23 -2.04 13.87 -0.53
C ASP A 23 -2.09 12.39 -0.96
N TRP A 24 -2.58 11.50 -0.06
CA TRP A 24 -2.72 10.07 -0.37
C TRP A 24 -4.06 9.72 -1.01
N VAL A 25 -5.00 10.63 -0.97
CA VAL A 25 -6.33 10.50 -1.56
C VAL A 25 -6.67 11.79 -2.30
N ALA A 26 -6.94 11.67 -3.60
CA ALA A 26 -7.38 12.76 -4.43
C ALA A 26 -8.90 12.72 -4.57
N ALA A 27 -9.55 13.88 -4.58
CA ALA A 27 -11.02 13.99 -4.71
C ALA A 27 -11.75 13.04 -3.75
N ASN A 28 -12.31 11.93 -4.26
CA ASN A 28 -13.06 10.94 -3.51
C ASN A 28 -12.37 9.55 -3.45
N ASP A 29 -11.10 9.48 -3.84
CA ASP A 29 -10.31 8.24 -3.81
C ASP A 29 -10.14 7.67 -2.41
N GLY A 30 -9.72 6.39 -2.37
CA GLY A 30 -9.44 5.66 -1.15
C GLY A 30 -10.70 5.32 -0.35
N ASN A 31 -10.55 4.40 0.56
CA ASN A 31 -11.64 3.94 1.43
C ASN A 31 -11.10 3.33 2.73
N ILE A 32 -11.91 3.39 3.76
CA ILE A 32 -11.57 2.94 5.11
C ILE A 32 -12.73 2.13 5.66
N THR A 33 -12.43 1.01 6.29
CA THR A 33 -13.43 0.22 7.01
C THR A 33 -12.96 -0.18 8.40
N ILE A 34 -13.91 -0.39 9.31
CA ILE A 34 -13.70 -0.98 10.64
C ILE A 34 -14.74 -2.09 10.84
N ARG A 35 -14.29 -3.27 11.22
CA ARG A 35 -15.17 -4.37 11.66
C ARG A 35 -15.68 -4.07 13.07
N LEU A 36 -16.96 -3.75 13.19
CA LEU A 36 -17.60 -3.47 14.47
C LEU A 36 -17.80 -4.74 15.29
N ASP A 37 -18.30 -5.78 14.63
CA ASP A 37 -18.57 -7.10 15.20
C ASP A 37 -18.52 -8.19 14.10
N THR A 38 -19.09 -9.36 14.39
CA THR A 38 -19.13 -10.50 13.45
C THR A 38 -19.98 -10.24 12.21
N GLU A 39 -20.93 -9.31 12.26
CA GLU A 39 -21.93 -9.10 11.20
C GLU A 39 -21.83 -7.70 10.56
N ARG A 40 -21.29 -6.71 11.27
CA ARG A 40 -21.34 -5.31 10.87
C ARG A 40 -19.96 -4.73 10.61
N ILE A 41 -19.85 -4.03 9.50
CA ILE A 41 -18.64 -3.34 9.08
C ILE A 41 -19.01 -1.88 8.82
N LEU A 42 -18.35 -0.96 9.54
CA LEU A 42 -18.42 0.47 9.32
C LEU A 42 -17.52 0.83 8.14
N ALA A 43 -18.03 1.61 7.18
CA ALA A 43 -17.34 1.90 5.95
C ALA A 43 -17.50 3.36 5.52
N THR A 44 -16.49 3.88 4.84
CA THR A 44 -16.61 5.15 4.11
C THR A 44 -17.54 4.96 2.91
N PRO A 45 -18.39 5.94 2.60
CA PRO A 45 -19.26 5.90 1.42
C PRO A 45 -18.47 6.17 0.13
N THR A 46 -19.04 5.79 -1.01
CA THR A 46 -18.55 6.21 -2.32
C THR A 46 -18.78 7.71 -2.55
N GLY A 47 -17.95 8.32 -3.40
CA GLY A 47 -18.16 9.70 -3.87
C GLY A 47 -17.93 10.82 -2.84
N VAL A 48 -17.39 10.51 -1.65
CA VAL A 48 -17.16 11.49 -0.58
C VAL A 48 -15.65 11.71 -0.36
N CYS A 49 -15.25 12.98 -0.36
CA CYS A 49 -13.87 13.37 -0.06
C CYS A 49 -13.51 13.00 1.38
N LYS A 50 -12.43 12.24 1.55
CA LYS A 50 -11.99 11.72 2.87
C LYS A 50 -11.59 12.84 3.86
N GLY A 51 -11.13 13.98 3.33
CA GLY A 51 -10.79 15.16 4.14
C GLY A 51 -12.00 15.95 4.65
N MET A 52 -13.18 15.75 4.04
CA MET A 52 -14.42 16.52 4.30
C MET A 52 -15.53 15.70 4.98
N MET A 53 -15.29 14.40 5.20
CA MET A 53 -16.29 13.52 5.82
C MET A 53 -16.65 13.96 7.24
N SER A 54 -17.92 13.77 7.59
CA SER A 54 -18.42 13.78 8.97
C SER A 54 -18.70 12.34 9.44
N PRO A 55 -18.79 12.08 10.74
CA PRO A 55 -19.15 10.76 11.25
C PRO A 55 -20.52 10.24 10.76
N ASP A 56 -21.44 11.13 10.43
CA ASP A 56 -22.80 10.79 10.00
C ASP A 56 -22.86 10.40 8.50
N ASP A 57 -21.80 10.67 7.72
CA ASP A 57 -21.70 10.24 6.32
C ASP A 57 -21.39 8.75 6.19
N LEU A 58 -20.78 8.14 7.24
CA LEU A 58 -20.36 6.75 7.21
C LEU A 58 -21.57 5.81 7.19
N ILE A 59 -21.39 4.70 6.50
CA ILE A 59 -22.40 3.65 6.34
C ILE A 59 -22.01 2.39 7.10
N ILE A 60 -22.98 1.51 7.34
CA ILE A 60 -22.75 0.16 7.83
C ILE A 60 -23.16 -0.82 6.73
N VAL A 61 -22.28 -1.80 6.47
CA VAL A 61 -22.55 -2.92 5.58
C VAL A 61 -22.48 -4.24 6.31
N ASP A 62 -23.12 -5.28 5.78
CA ASP A 62 -22.99 -6.65 6.25
C ASP A 62 -21.71 -7.33 5.71
N ARG A 63 -21.49 -8.58 6.09
CA ARG A 63 -20.35 -9.41 5.62
C ARG A 63 -20.35 -9.70 4.11
N LYS A 64 -21.47 -9.45 3.44
CA LYS A 64 -21.61 -9.61 1.97
C LYS A 64 -21.46 -8.29 1.23
N GLY A 65 -21.28 -7.18 1.98
CA GLY A 65 -21.19 -5.84 1.41
C GLY A 65 -22.54 -5.15 1.19
N ASN A 66 -23.65 -5.77 1.60
CA ASN A 66 -24.97 -5.14 1.50
C ASN A 66 -25.11 -4.04 2.55
N LYS A 67 -25.63 -2.89 2.16
CA LYS A 67 -25.83 -1.76 3.06
C LYS A 67 -26.92 -2.08 4.10
N ILE A 68 -26.57 -1.97 5.38
CA ILE A 68 -27.49 -2.10 6.53
C ILE A 68 -28.04 -0.73 6.91
N SER A 69 -27.18 0.30 6.94
CA SER A 69 -27.57 1.65 7.33
C SER A 69 -26.65 2.73 6.71
N GLY A 70 -27.12 3.98 6.74
CA GLY A 70 -26.42 5.13 6.17
C GLY A 70 -27.14 5.64 4.91
N ARG A 71 -26.84 6.90 4.53
CA ARG A 71 -27.56 7.61 3.44
C ARG A 71 -26.95 7.34 2.07
N ALA A 72 -25.63 7.24 1.99
CA ALA A 72 -24.90 7.06 0.74
C ALA A 72 -24.74 5.58 0.37
N GLU A 73 -24.25 5.30 -0.84
CA GLU A 73 -23.88 3.96 -1.27
C GLU A 73 -22.49 3.58 -0.78
N GLY A 74 -22.20 2.27 -0.69
CA GLY A 74 -20.90 1.74 -0.30
C GLY A 74 -19.84 1.95 -1.38
N THR A 75 -18.57 1.88 -0.98
CA THR A 75 -17.46 1.89 -1.93
C THR A 75 -17.54 0.68 -2.87
N SER A 76 -17.20 0.90 -4.15
CA SER A 76 -17.11 -0.18 -5.16
C SER A 76 -16.05 -1.24 -4.81
N GLU A 77 -15.11 -0.91 -3.92
CA GLU A 77 -14.01 -1.78 -3.49
C GLU A 77 -14.26 -2.49 -2.15
N ILE A 78 -15.51 -2.48 -1.68
CA ILE A 78 -15.87 -3.13 -0.42
C ILE A 78 -15.45 -4.60 -0.38
N ALA A 79 -15.51 -5.31 -1.52
CA ALA A 79 -15.13 -6.71 -1.63
C ALA A 79 -13.67 -6.94 -1.22
N MET A 80 -12.75 -6.03 -1.55
CA MET A 80 -11.36 -6.11 -1.13
C MET A 80 -11.24 -6.10 0.41
N HIS A 81 -11.94 -5.20 1.08
CA HIS A 81 -11.94 -5.13 2.55
C HIS A 81 -12.54 -6.38 3.19
N LEU A 82 -13.64 -6.87 2.64
CA LEU A 82 -14.31 -8.08 3.13
C LEU A 82 -13.42 -9.31 2.98
N THR A 83 -12.71 -9.44 1.86
CA THR A 83 -11.73 -10.51 1.64
C THR A 83 -10.61 -10.49 2.70
N VAL A 84 -10.09 -9.30 3.04
CA VAL A 84 -9.11 -9.19 4.13
C VAL A 84 -9.71 -9.66 5.45
N TYR A 85 -10.93 -9.24 5.78
CA TYR A 85 -11.59 -9.64 7.03
C TYR A 85 -11.90 -11.13 7.10
N GLU A 86 -12.21 -11.75 5.98
CA GLU A 86 -12.49 -13.21 5.91
C GLU A 86 -11.21 -14.01 6.15
N MET A 87 -10.11 -13.63 5.51
CA MET A 87 -8.84 -14.33 5.58
C MET A 87 -8.03 -14.02 6.85
N ARG A 88 -8.31 -12.88 7.50
CA ARG A 88 -7.58 -12.37 8.66
C ARG A 88 -8.54 -12.01 9.81
N PRO A 89 -8.93 -13.00 10.62
CA PRO A 89 -9.83 -12.75 11.78
C PRO A 89 -9.21 -11.83 12.84
N ASP A 90 -7.89 -11.71 12.89
CA ASP A 90 -7.13 -10.81 13.76
C ASP A 90 -7.24 -9.32 13.36
N ILE A 91 -7.63 -9.03 12.12
CA ILE A 91 -7.74 -7.68 11.59
C ILE A 91 -9.12 -7.08 11.90
N LYS A 92 -9.10 -5.82 12.36
CA LYS A 92 -10.31 -5.03 12.62
C LYS A 92 -10.48 -3.82 11.72
N ALA A 93 -9.43 -3.37 11.04
CA ALA A 93 -9.52 -2.21 10.15
C ALA A 93 -8.70 -2.40 8.89
N VAL A 94 -9.21 -1.85 7.79
CA VAL A 94 -8.55 -1.83 6.48
C VAL A 94 -8.57 -0.39 5.96
N VAL A 95 -7.43 0.06 5.45
CA VAL A 95 -7.21 1.38 4.85
C VAL A 95 -6.66 1.18 3.45
N HIS A 96 -7.33 1.75 2.46
CA HIS A 96 -6.88 1.80 1.07
C HIS A 96 -6.70 3.25 0.63
N ALA A 97 -5.59 3.52 -0.06
CA ALA A 97 -5.22 4.84 -0.57
C ALA A 97 -4.27 4.72 -1.76
N HIS A 98 -3.97 5.87 -2.37
CA HIS A 98 -3.01 6.01 -3.46
C HIS A 98 -1.81 6.89 -3.06
N PRO A 99 -0.99 6.50 -2.03
CA PRO A 99 0.15 7.30 -1.61
C PRO A 99 1.12 7.46 -2.80
N PRO A 100 1.54 8.69 -3.16
CA PRO A 100 2.12 8.94 -4.48
C PRO A 100 3.37 8.13 -4.81
N VAL A 101 4.30 7.99 -3.85
CA VAL A 101 5.56 7.29 -4.14
C VAL A 101 5.36 5.76 -4.09
N ALA A 102 4.63 5.25 -3.10
CA ALA A 102 4.31 3.82 -3.03
C ALA A 102 3.48 3.37 -4.25
N THR A 103 2.51 4.18 -4.68
CA THR A 103 1.74 3.95 -5.91
C THR A 103 2.62 4.04 -7.15
N GLY A 104 3.62 4.93 -7.16
CA GLY A 104 4.64 4.99 -8.21
C GLY A 104 5.42 3.68 -8.35
N PHE A 105 5.84 3.07 -7.23
CA PHE A 105 6.44 1.73 -7.24
C PHE A 105 5.48 0.67 -7.78
N ALA A 106 4.21 0.69 -7.35
CA ALA A 106 3.19 -0.22 -7.85
C ALA A 106 2.96 -0.09 -9.36
N THR A 107 2.96 1.13 -9.88
CA THR A 107 2.81 1.42 -11.32
C THR A 107 4.06 1.02 -12.12
N ALA A 108 5.25 1.10 -11.50
CA ALA A 108 6.49 0.63 -12.08
C ALA A 108 6.67 -0.90 -12.01
N GLY A 109 5.70 -1.63 -11.45
CA GLY A 109 5.77 -3.09 -11.28
C GLY A 109 6.77 -3.52 -10.21
N LYS A 110 7.07 -2.66 -9.22
CA LYS A 110 8.08 -2.90 -8.18
C LYS A 110 7.45 -3.06 -6.80
N ALA A 111 7.80 -4.13 -6.11
CA ALA A 111 7.50 -4.32 -4.69
C ALA A 111 8.46 -3.50 -3.81
N LEU A 112 8.06 -3.22 -2.56
CA LEU A 112 8.91 -2.64 -1.53
C LEU A 112 9.42 -3.75 -0.61
N ASN A 113 10.42 -4.47 -1.05
CA ASN A 113 10.93 -5.71 -0.43
C ASN A 113 12.40 -5.65 0.00
N LEU A 114 13.04 -4.49 -0.08
CA LEU A 114 14.43 -4.33 0.32
C LEU A 114 14.54 -4.05 1.83
N ALA A 115 15.49 -4.67 2.50
CA ALA A 115 15.79 -4.38 3.90
C ALA A 115 16.75 -3.19 3.99
N LEU A 116 16.19 -1.99 4.02
CA LEU A 116 16.98 -0.75 4.06
C LEU A 116 16.99 -0.09 5.43
N LEU A 117 15.88 -0.17 6.16
CA LEU A 117 15.66 0.55 7.42
C LEU A 117 15.26 -0.42 8.54
N PRO A 118 15.91 -0.35 9.71
CA PRO A 118 15.60 -1.23 10.84
C PRO A 118 14.13 -1.18 11.27
N GLU A 119 13.53 0.00 11.36
CA GLU A 119 12.13 0.18 11.77
C GLU A 119 11.15 -0.42 10.76
N VAL A 120 11.48 -0.43 9.46
CA VAL A 120 10.66 -1.06 8.43
C VAL A 120 10.75 -2.59 8.56
N VAL A 121 11.96 -3.13 8.74
CA VAL A 121 12.16 -4.58 8.95
C VAL A 121 11.42 -5.07 10.19
N ILE A 122 11.46 -4.31 11.28
CA ILE A 122 10.79 -4.66 12.54
C ILE A 122 9.26 -4.51 12.41
N GLY A 123 8.79 -3.33 11.99
CA GLY A 123 7.38 -2.94 12.10
C GLY A 123 6.51 -3.41 10.94
N LEU A 124 6.97 -3.18 9.71
CA LEU A 124 6.19 -3.43 8.49
C LEU A 124 6.60 -4.74 7.79
N GLY A 125 7.90 -4.97 7.65
CA GLY A 125 8.45 -6.04 6.82
C GLY A 125 8.41 -5.67 5.33
N CYS A 126 8.18 -6.68 4.47
CA CYS A 126 7.98 -6.44 3.03
C CYS A 126 6.58 -5.96 2.70
N VAL A 127 6.48 -5.19 1.64
CA VAL A 127 5.23 -4.88 0.97
C VAL A 127 5.26 -5.48 -0.43
N PRO A 128 4.65 -6.64 -0.66
CA PRO A 128 4.61 -7.28 -1.97
C PRO A 128 3.68 -6.52 -2.91
N LEU A 129 3.87 -6.77 -4.20
CA LEU A 129 3.02 -6.26 -5.26
C LEU A 129 2.06 -7.37 -5.70
N ALA A 130 0.76 -7.11 -5.61
CA ALA A 130 -0.27 -7.92 -6.24
C ALA A 130 -0.42 -7.51 -7.71
N ASP A 131 -0.65 -8.48 -8.59
CA ASP A 131 -0.90 -8.23 -10.01
C ASP A 131 -2.13 -7.33 -10.22
N TYR A 132 -2.20 -6.70 -11.38
CA TYR A 132 -3.32 -5.82 -11.73
C TYR A 132 -4.63 -6.61 -11.78
N GLY A 133 -5.67 -6.05 -11.16
CA GLY A 133 -7.05 -6.48 -11.26
C GLY A 133 -7.98 -5.28 -11.39
N LEU A 134 -9.06 -5.44 -12.16
CA LEU A 134 -10.02 -4.36 -12.38
C LEU A 134 -10.73 -3.99 -11.06
N PRO A 135 -10.61 -2.74 -10.58
CA PRO A 135 -11.29 -2.28 -9.37
C PRO A 135 -12.81 -2.53 -9.40
N GLY A 136 -13.38 -2.88 -8.25
CA GLY A 136 -14.81 -3.19 -8.12
C GLY A 136 -15.23 -4.56 -8.67
N THR A 137 -14.29 -5.40 -9.08
CA THR A 137 -14.56 -6.78 -9.54
C THR A 137 -13.76 -7.82 -8.74
N PRO A 138 -14.12 -9.10 -8.81
CA PRO A 138 -13.32 -10.18 -8.20
C PRO A 138 -11.86 -10.22 -8.68
N ALA A 139 -11.59 -9.78 -9.91
CA ALA A 139 -10.24 -9.72 -10.46
C ALA A 139 -9.29 -8.85 -9.63
N LEU A 140 -9.79 -7.85 -8.88
CA LEU A 140 -8.99 -7.05 -7.95
C LEU A 140 -8.46 -7.90 -6.78
N THR A 141 -9.29 -8.78 -6.24
CA THR A 141 -8.98 -9.52 -5.02
C THR A 141 -8.21 -10.81 -5.28
N GLU A 142 -8.42 -11.46 -6.43
CA GLU A 142 -7.76 -12.74 -6.77
C GLU A 142 -6.23 -12.71 -6.63
N PRO A 143 -5.48 -11.72 -7.15
CA PRO A 143 -4.03 -11.66 -6.99
C PRO A 143 -3.59 -11.38 -5.54
N MET A 144 -4.49 -10.87 -4.70
CA MET A 144 -4.20 -10.56 -3.31
C MET A 144 -4.34 -11.79 -2.39
N LEU A 145 -5.16 -12.79 -2.76
CA LEU A 145 -5.46 -13.96 -1.92
C LEU A 145 -4.21 -14.66 -1.36
N PRO A 146 -3.15 -14.96 -2.14
CA PRO A 146 -1.95 -15.61 -1.62
C PRO A 146 -1.12 -14.70 -0.71
N LEU A 147 -1.34 -13.38 -0.74
CA LEU A 147 -0.55 -12.38 -0.02
C LEU A 147 -1.18 -11.98 1.31
N ILE A 148 -2.50 -11.85 1.38
CA ILE A 148 -3.24 -11.38 2.57
C ILE A 148 -2.87 -12.14 3.85
N PRO A 149 -2.75 -13.48 3.89
CA PRO A 149 -2.41 -14.20 5.11
C PRO A 149 -1.00 -13.90 5.63
N ARG A 150 -0.12 -13.46 4.75
CA ARG A 150 1.33 -13.34 5.02
C ARG A 150 1.78 -11.91 5.34
N TYR A 151 1.09 -10.90 4.82
CA TYR A 151 1.50 -9.51 4.87
C TYR A 151 0.39 -8.63 5.46
N ASP A 152 0.75 -7.49 6.03
CA ASP A 152 -0.18 -6.51 6.60
C ASP A 152 -0.31 -5.25 5.74
N ALA A 153 0.44 -5.19 4.64
CA ALA A 153 0.42 -4.14 3.64
C ALA A 153 0.70 -4.74 2.27
N LEU A 154 -0.01 -4.31 1.25
CA LEU A 154 0.16 -4.74 -0.14
C LEU A 154 0.17 -3.52 -1.06
N LEU A 155 0.98 -3.57 -2.10
CA LEU A 155 0.82 -2.76 -3.29
C LEU A 155 -0.07 -3.51 -4.29
N MET A 156 -0.86 -2.76 -5.05
CA MET A 156 -1.68 -3.27 -6.15
C MET A 156 -1.22 -2.62 -7.44
N ALA A 157 -0.78 -3.41 -8.42
CA ALA A 157 -0.22 -2.92 -9.68
C ALA A 157 -1.15 -1.94 -10.38
N ASN A 158 -0.62 -0.78 -10.80
CA ASN A 158 -1.35 0.30 -11.47
C ASN A 158 -2.59 0.82 -10.72
N HIS A 159 -2.64 0.67 -9.39
CA HIS A 159 -3.79 1.07 -8.61
C HIS A 159 -3.38 1.89 -7.38
N GLY A 160 -2.83 1.25 -6.36
CA GLY A 160 -2.52 1.90 -5.10
C GLY A 160 -2.02 0.93 -4.05
N ALA A 161 -2.38 1.19 -2.79
CA ALA A 161 -1.93 0.42 -1.65
C ALA A 161 -3.07 0.10 -0.69
N VAL A 162 -3.01 -1.05 -0.03
CA VAL A 162 -3.90 -1.43 1.04
C VAL A 162 -3.11 -1.87 2.28
N CYS A 163 -3.50 -1.35 3.44
CA CYS A 163 -2.94 -1.73 4.73
C CYS A 163 -4.06 -2.11 5.69
N TYR A 164 -3.78 -3.02 6.57
CA TYR A 164 -4.78 -3.48 7.56
C TYR A 164 -4.16 -3.74 8.91
N GLY A 165 -4.98 -3.68 9.96
CA GLY A 165 -4.51 -3.76 11.35
C GLY A 165 -5.61 -4.11 12.34
N GLU A 166 -5.20 -4.33 13.59
CA GLU A 166 -6.08 -4.59 14.72
C GLU A 166 -6.89 -3.36 15.17
N ASP A 167 -6.56 -2.18 14.65
CA ASP A 167 -7.33 -0.94 14.71
C ASP A 167 -7.00 -0.05 13.51
N VAL A 168 -7.79 1.01 13.29
CA VAL A 168 -7.66 1.87 12.10
C VAL A 168 -6.40 2.71 12.11
N PHE A 169 -5.90 3.12 13.29
CA PHE A 169 -4.66 3.88 13.38
C PHE A 169 -3.44 3.00 13.06
N LYS A 170 -3.44 1.74 13.48
CA LYS A 170 -2.37 0.80 13.09
C LYS A 170 -2.36 0.51 11.59
N ALA A 171 -3.53 0.37 10.98
CA ALA A 171 -3.63 0.25 9.52
C ALA A 171 -3.10 1.52 8.83
N TYR A 172 -3.48 2.71 9.32
CA TYR A 172 -2.98 3.98 8.83
C TYR A 172 -1.46 4.14 9.03
N PHE A 173 -0.91 3.82 10.21
CA PHE A 173 0.54 3.93 10.46
C PHE A 173 1.36 2.98 9.59
N ARG A 174 0.83 1.81 9.23
CA ARG A 174 1.45 0.93 8.25
C ARG A 174 1.51 1.57 6.86
N MET A 175 0.45 2.26 6.45
CA MET A 175 0.42 3.02 5.19
C MET A 175 1.43 4.19 5.24
N GLU A 176 1.51 4.89 6.37
CA GLU A 176 2.46 5.98 6.58
C GLU A 176 3.91 5.49 6.51
N THR A 177 4.22 4.39 7.19
CA THR A 177 5.55 3.76 7.14
C THR A 177 5.90 3.31 5.73
N MET A 178 4.95 2.70 5.01
CA MET A 178 5.15 2.24 3.64
C MET A 178 5.46 3.40 2.69
N GLU A 179 4.68 4.48 2.72
CA GLU A 179 4.92 5.64 1.86
C GLU A 179 6.24 6.34 2.21
N HIS A 180 6.55 6.47 3.50
CA HIS A 180 7.82 7.03 3.95
C HIS A 180 9.01 6.19 3.47
N PHE A 181 8.92 4.88 3.60
CA PHE A 181 9.91 3.93 3.10
C PHE A 181 10.07 4.02 1.58
N ALA A 182 8.98 4.06 0.83
CA ALA A 182 9.00 4.20 -0.62
C ALA A 182 9.73 5.49 -1.06
N ARG A 183 9.49 6.61 -0.37
CA ARG A 183 10.20 7.90 -0.61
C ARG A 183 11.69 7.76 -0.37
N ILE A 184 12.10 7.14 0.73
CA ILE A 184 13.53 6.92 1.06
C ILE A 184 14.19 6.01 0.03
N GLN A 185 13.53 4.90 -0.35
CA GLN A 185 14.04 3.99 -1.36
C GLN A 185 14.20 4.70 -2.71
N LEU A 186 13.21 5.50 -3.14
CA LEU A 186 13.30 6.29 -4.37
C LEU A 186 14.50 7.23 -4.36
N VAL A 187 14.71 7.96 -3.26
CA VAL A 187 15.88 8.86 -3.12
C VAL A 187 17.19 8.08 -3.17
N ALA A 188 17.27 6.91 -2.52
CA ALA A 188 18.45 6.06 -2.57
C ALA A 188 18.73 5.54 -3.99
N GLU A 189 17.68 5.15 -4.74
CA GLU A 189 17.81 4.75 -6.15
C GLU A 189 18.34 5.88 -7.02
N LEU A 190 17.88 7.12 -6.83
CA LEU A 190 18.37 8.31 -7.54
C LEU A 190 19.82 8.67 -7.17
N LEU A 191 20.29 8.32 -5.99
CA LEU A 191 21.66 8.56 -5.52
C LEU A 191 22.65 7.43 -5.90
N GLY A 192 22.26 6.51 -6.75
CA GLY A 192 23.13 5.45 -7.27
C GLY A 192 22.83 4.05 -6.70
N GLY A 193 21.73 3.89 -6.02
CA GLY A 193 21.19 2.63 -5.52
C GLY A 193 21.30 2.46 -4.00
N PRO A 194 20.31 1.77 -3.39
CA PRO A 194 20.28 1.55 -1.96
C PRO A 194 21.33 0.50 -1.53
N LYS A 195 21.87 0.66 -0.32
CA LYS A 195 22.66 -0.37 0.36
C LYS A 195 21.76 -1.19 1.26
N VAL A 196 21.54 -2.44 0.88
CA VAL A 196 20.70 -3.39 1.64
C VAL A 196 21.44 -3.83 2.91
N LEU A 197 20.70 -3.96 4.02
CA LEU A 197 21.24 -4.48 5.28
C LEU A 197 21.71 -5.93 5.10
N PRO A 198 22.85 -6.32 5.67
CA PRO A 198 23.32 -7.70 5.64
C PRO A 198 22.31 -8.66 6.30
N ARG A 199 22.20 -9.88 5.79
CA ARG A 199 21.27 -10.89 6.30
C ARG A 199 21.35 -11.07 7.81
N GLN A 200 22.56 -11.14 8.36
CA GLN A 200 22.76 -11.29 9.80
C GLN A 200 22.16 -10.16 10.63
N GLU A 201 22.22 -8.91 10.13
CA GLU A 201 21.61 -7.77 10.80
C GLU A 201 20.09 -7.83 10.72
N VAL A 202 19.54 -8.26 9.57
CA VAL A 202 18.11 -8.46 9.41
C VAL A 202 17.57 -9.52 10.38
N ASP A 203 18.26 -10.65 10.51
CA ASP A 203 17.85 -11.71 11.42
C ASP A 203 17.82 -11.21 12.88
N LYS A 204 18.83 -10.44 13.33
CA LYS A 204 18.84 -9.77 14.65
C LYS A 204 17.64 -8.81 14.83
N LEU A 205 17.28 -8.07 13.80
CA LEU A 205 16.12 -7.16 13.82
C LEU A 205 14.82 -7.94 13.96
N LEU A 206 14.66 -9.03 13.21
CA LEU A 206 13.50 -9.90 13.29
C LEU A 206 13.34 -10.55 14.67
N ASP A 207 14.43 -11.02 15.26
CA ASP A 207 14.44 -11.57 16.63
C ASP A 207 14.08 -10.52 17.69
N SER A 208 14.38 -9.25 17.43
CA SER A 208 14.09 -8.16 18.36
C SER A 208 12.61 -7.69 18.33
N ARG A 209 11.79 -8.12 17.37
CA ARG A 209 10.40 -7.66 17.15
C ARG A 209 9.55 -7.68 18.43
N SER A 210 9.66 -8.74 19.23
CA SER A 210 8.92 -8.87 20.49
C SER A 210 9.21 -7.75 21.48
N ARG A 211 10.43 -7.23 21.52
CA ARG A 211 10.84 -6.10 22.38
C ARG A 211 10.15 -4.80 21.99
N TYR A 212 9.76 -4.67 20.73
CA TYR A 212 9.02 -3.51 20.19
C TYR A 212 7.51 -3.73 20.16
N GLY A 213 7.00 -4.78 20.82
CA GLY A 213 5.58 -5.08 20.88
C GLY A 213 4.98 -5.56 19.56
N VAL A 214 5.82 -5.90 18.58
CA VAL A 214 5.36 -6.47 17.29
C VAL A 214 5.09 -7.95 17.50
N LYS A 215 3.81 -8.33 17.42
CA LYS A 215 3.38 -9.73 17.57
C LYS A 215 3.90 -10.57 16.39
N ALA A 216 4.38 -11.78 16.70
CA ALA A 216 4.61 -12.78 15.66
C ALA A 216 3.32 -13.01 14.87
N ARG A 217 3.41 -13.09 13.54
CA ARG A 217 2.25 -13.41 12.71
C ARG A 217 1.79 -14.84 12.98
N SER A 218 0.49 -15.04 12.95
CA SER A 218 -0.14 -16.35 13.20
C SER A 218 0.27 -17.44 12.21
N SER A 219 0.88 -17.09 11.08
CA SER A 219 1.34 -18.03 10.05
C SER A 219 2.74 -18.62 10.27
N GLY A 220 3.43 -18.26 11.36
CA GLY A 220 4.75 -18.82 11.70
C GLY A 220 5.89 -18.56 10.70
N GLU A 221 5.61 -17.95 9.56
CA GLU A 221 6.63 -17.59 8.58
C GLU A 221 7.07 -16.13 8.73
N PRO A 222 8.37 -15.84 8.73
CA PRO A 222 8.86 -14.47 8.61
C PRO A 222 8.34 -13.91 7.27
N GLY A 223 7.52 -12.90 7.33
CA GLY A 223 6.80 -12.36 6.18
C GLY A 223 7.63 -11.68 5.12
N CYS A 224 8.90 -12.01 4.99
CA CYS A 224 9.73 -11.53 3.89
C CYS A 224 10.95 -12.42 3.75
N PRO A 225 11.20 -13.06 2.61
CA PRO A 225 12.54 -13.40 2.24
C PRO A 225 13.26 -12.07 1.98
N VAL A 226 13.85 -11.49 3.01
CA VAL A 226 14.76 -10.38 2.82
C VAL A 226 15.88 -10.91 1.95
N ALA A 227 15.92 -10.49 0.70
CA ALA A 227 16.98 -10.82 -0.20
C ALA A 227 18.28 -10.24 0.39
N ALA A 228 18.98 -11.05 1.17
CA ALA A 228 20.36 -10.80 1.51
C ALA A 228 21.14 -11.00 0.22
N GLY A 229 21.61 -9.90 -0.37
CA GLY A 229 22.84 -9.89 -1.14
C GLY A 229 23.03 -10.84 -2.34
N GLU A 230 22.05 -11.60 -2.76
CA GLU A 230 22.03 -12.26 -4.05
C GLU A 230 21.05 -11.52 -4.94
N ALA A 231 21.57 -10.98 -6.04
CA ALA A 231 20.78 -10.51 -7.17
C ALA A 231 20.06 -11.72 -7.79
N GLY A 232 19.06 -12.21 -7.08
CA GLY A 232 18.14 -13.23 -7.48
C GLY A 232 16.77 -12.61 -7.54
N ALA A 233 16.32 -12.22 -8.73
CA ALA A 233 14.93 -12.00 -9.03
C ALA A 233 14.18 -13.26 -8.59
N ALA A 234 13.54 -13.24 -7.43
CA ALA A 234 12.48 -14.17 -7.15
C ALA A 234 11.29 -13.69 -8.03
N GLU A 235 11.30 -14.13 -9.27
CA GLU A 235 10.11 -14.21 -10.09
C GLU A 235 9.07 -15.01 -9.28
N VAL A 236 8.16 -14.31 -8.66
CA VAL A 236 6.85 -14.90 -8.33
C VAL A 236 6.19 -15.07 -9.70
N GLY A 237 6.24 -16.29 -10.20
CA GLY A 237 5.88 -16.64 -11.56
C GLY A 237 4.48 -16.22 -11.95
N GLY A 238 4.38 -15.19 -12.76
CA GLY A 238 3.30 -15.00 -13.71
C GLY A 238 3.49 -15.95 -14.89
N LYS A 239 2.90 -17.12 -14.85
CA LYS A 239 2.74 -17.95 -16.06
C LYS A 239 1.71 -17.28 -16.95
N GLY A 240 2.15 -16.84 -18.13
CA GLY A 240 1.21 -16.56 -19.20
C GLY A 240 1.53 -15.39 -20.11
N ALA A 241 2.63 -15.43 -20.85
CA ALA A 241 2.67 -14.78 -22.14
C ALA A 241 3.04 -15.83 -23.18
N ALA A 242 2.05 -16.28 -23.91
CA ALA A 242 2.24 -17.16 -25.07
C ALA A 242 3.08 -16.43 -26.12
N ALA A 243 4.24 -17.02 -26.45
CA ALA A 243 5.08 -16.58 -27.56
C ALA A 243 4.31 -16.74 -28.89
N VAL A 244 3.94 -15.63 -29.48
CA VAL A 244 3.57 -15.61 -30.91
C VAL A 244 4.86 -15.48 -31.69
N GLY A 245 5.25 -16.58 -32.30
CA GLY A 245 6.39 -16.66 -33.23
C GLY A 245 6.11 -15.83 -34.47
N GLY A 246 6.88 -14.81 -34.71
CA GLY A 246 6.95 -14.05 -35.95
C GLY A 246 8.41 -13.81 -36.32
N LYS A 247 8.90 -14.49 -37.36
CA LYS A 247 10.21 -14.27 -37.98
C LYS A 247 10.26 -12.86 -38.57
N GLY A 248 11.25 -12.08 -38.20
CA GLY A 248 11.54 -10.78 -38.78
C GLY A 248 12.67 -10.10 -38.07
N ALA A 249 13.94 -10.54 -38.33
CA ALA A 249 15.10 -9.84 -37.86
C ALA A 249 15.30 -8.57 -38.72
N ALA A 250 14.98 -7.41 -38.12
CA ALA A 250 15.54 -6.16 -38.57
C ALA A 250 16.10 -5.47 -37.32
N ALA A 251 17.39 -5.17 -37.33
CA ALA A 251 18.09 -4.47 -36.27
C ALA A 251 17.44 -3.10 -36.06
N VAL A 252 16.69 -2.96 -34.96
CA VAL A 252 16.29 -1.68 -34.42
C VAL A 252 17.33 -1.32 -33.37
N GLY A 253 18.12 -0.28 -33.70
CA GLY A 253 19.11 0.29 -32.79
C GLY A 253 18.49 0.62 -31.45
N ALA A 254 19.23 0.36 -30.40
CA ALA A 254 18.86 0.66 -29.03
C ALA A 254 18.48 2.13 -28.91
N LEU A 255 17.20 2.43 -28.81
CA LEU A 255 16.71 3.68 -28.26
C LEU A 255 16.80 3.57 -26.74
N GLU A 256 18.01 3.81 -26.23
CA GLU A 256 18.21 4.19 -24.84
C GLU A 256 17.78 5.65 -24.67
N ASP A 257 16.51 5.96 -24.82
CA ASP A 257 15.95 7.21 -24.32
C ASP A 257 15.71 7.07 -22.80
N ARG A 258 16.80 6.90 -22.07
CA ARG A 258 16.85 7.22 -20.66
C ARG A 258 17.02 8.73 -20.59
N PHE A 259 15.97 9.43 -20.18
CA PHE A 259 16.08 10.83 -19.76
C PHE A 259 16.97 10.89 -18.52
N TYR A 260 18.26 10.90 -18.70
CA TYR A 260 19.19 11.24 -17.64
C TYR A 260 19.26 12.77 -17.58
N VAL A 261 18.52 13.34 -16.64
CA VAL A 261 18.78 14.71 -16.23
C VAL A 261 20.06 14.66 -15.41
N THR A 262 21.13 15.28 -15.89
CA THR A 262 22.36 15.40 -15.11
C THR A 262 22.08 16.22 -13.85
N ARG A 263 22.92 16.07 -12.81
CA ARG A 263 22.79 16.87 -11.58
C ARG A 263 22.73 18.37 -11.87
N ALA A 264 23.49 18.84 -12.87
CA ALA A 264 23.51 20.24 -13.29
C ALA A 264 22.17 20.67 -13.91
N GLU A 265 21.59 19.85 -14.77
CA GLU A 265 20.27 20.10 -15.38
C GLU A 265 19.15 20.06 -14.35
N PHE A 266 19.19 19.14 -13.39
CA PHE A 266 18.21 19.09 -12.29
C PHE A 266 18.28 20.36 -11.43
N ILE A 267 19.49 20.81 -11.07
CA ILE A 267 19.68 22.05 -10.31
C ILE A 267 19.15 23.24 -11.11
N ALA A 268 19.42 23.31 -12.42
CA ALA A 268 18.95 24.38 -13.28
C ALA A 268 17.40 24.41 -13.36
N LEU A 269 16.75 23.26 -13.49
CA LEU A 269 15.28 23.13 -13.49
C LEU A 269 14.65 23.57 -12.15
N VAL A 270 15.30 23.21 -11.04
CA VAL A 270 14.83 23.63 -9.69
C VAL A 270 14.99 25.14 -9.51
N ASP A 271 16.12 25.72 -9.94
CA ASP A 271 16.36 27.17 -9.88
C ASP A 271 15.38 27.95 -10.77
N GLU A 272 15.05 27.43 -11.94
CA GLU A 272 14.07 28.04 -12.85
C GLU A 272 12.65 28.00 -12.25
N ALA A 273 12.28 26.87 -11.67
CA ALA A 273 10.98 26.73 -10.98
C ALA A 273 10.87 27.65 -9.75
N LEU A 274 11.94 27.80 -8.99
CA LEU A 274 11.98 28.73 -7.83
C LEU A 274 11.91 30.19 -8.27
N LYS A 275 12.57 30.58 -9.36
CA LYS A 275 12.49 31.92 -9.92
C LYS A 275 11.09 32.24 -10.46
N ALA A 276 10.46 31.31 -11.17
CA ALA A 276 9.10 31.46 -11.65
C ALA A 276 8.08 31.68 -10.51
N ARG A 277 8.29 30.98 -9.37
CA ARG A 277 7.43 31.13 -8.18
C ARG A 277 7.67 32.41 -7.38
N ALA A 278 8.85 33.03 -7.50
CA ALA A 278 9.16 34.32 -6.86
C ALA A 278 8.66 35.52 -7.65
N MET A 279 8.22 35.33 -8.90
CA MET A 279 7.71 36.38 -9.79
C MET A 279 6.17 36.35 -9.95
N ALA A 280 5.49 35.38 -9.32
CA ALA A 280 4.03 35.23 -9.24
C ALA A 280 3.51 35.63 -7.86
#